data_279bcce828a8e638530cf5df72708e13
#
_entry.id   279bcce828a8e638530cf5df72708e13
#
_cell.length_a   1.000
_cell.length_b   1.000
_cell.length_c   1.000
_cell.angle_alpha   90.00
_cell.angle_beta   90.00
_cell.angle_gamma   90.00
#
_symmetry.space_group_name_H-M   'P 1'
#
loop_
_entity.id
_entity.type
_entity.pdbx_description
1 polymer ?
#
loop_
_entity_poly.entity_id
_entity_poly.type
_entity_poly.pdbx_seq_one_letter_code
_entity_poly.pdbx_strand_id
1 'polypeptide(L)'
;MALLIITTILWAFSFSFYGEYLAGHVDSYFAVLVRVGLAALVFLPFLRTRGNSLKTVGLYMLVGAMQLGVMYMLSFRAYLYLTVSELLLFTVLTPLYITLIYDLMSKRRLRWGYAFSALLAVIGAGIIRYDQVTDHFWTGLLLVQLSNITFAIGMVGYKRLMETRPMPQHNAFAWFYLGAFLVAVIAWFLLGNAQKMPQTTLQWGILVFLGVVASGIGYFMWNYGATQVDAGTLGIMNNMHVPAGLLVNLAIWHQQPHWPTFITGALVILASLWVHRKWVAPRSSQTADDRRRDCALSE
;
A
#
# COMPACT_ATOMS: atom_id res chain seq x y z
N MET A 1 -12.89 -0.66 -12.67
CA MET A 1 -12.79 0.77 -12.30
C MET A 1 -13.62 1.11 -11.06
N ALA A 2 -14.93 0.81 -11.00
CA ALA A 2 -15.76 1.15 -9.83
C ALA A 2 -15.19 0.67 -8.49
N LEU A 3 -14.72 -0.57 -8.42
CA LEU A 3 -14.12 -1.13 -7.20
C LEU A 3 -12.90 -0.33 -6.72
N LEU A 4 -12.05 0.12 -7.63
CA LEU A 4 -10.88 0.93 -7.29
C LEU A 4 -11.29 2.31 -6.74
N ILE A 5 -12.31 2.94 -7.33
CA ILE A 5 -12.84 4.23 -6.87
C ILE A 5 -13.43 4.10 -5.46
N ILE A 6 -14.28 3.10 -5.23
CA ILE A 6 -14.88 2.84 -3.92
C ILE A 6 -13.80 2.61 -2.87
N THR A 7 -12.78 1.80 -3.20
CA THR A 7 -11.66 1.54 -2.28
C THR A 7 -10.84 2.80 -2.02
N THR A 8 -10.64 3.66 -3.01
CA THR A 8 -9.94 4.95 -2.84
C THR A 8 -10.63 5.82 -1.80
N ILE A 9 -11.96 5.97 -1.89
CA ILE A 9 -12.75 6.74 -0.92
C ILE A 9 -12.67 6.09 0.46
N LEU A 10 -12.85 4.78 0.54
CA LEU A 10 -12.79 4.02 1.78
C LEU A 10 -11.43 4.19 2.50
N TRP A 11 -10.34 4.13 1.75
CA TRP A 11 -8.99 4.29 2.30
C TRP A 11 -8.68 5.73 2.70
N ALA A 12 -9.25 6.73 2.04
CA ALA A 12 -9.13 8.13 2.45
C ALA A 12 -9.55 8.32 3.91
N PHE A 13 -10.71 7.75 4.31
CA PHE A 13 -11.14 7.75 5.71
C PHE A 13 -10.25 6.87 6.61
N SER A 14 -9.83 5.71 6.11
CA SER A 14 -9.01 4.76 6.88
C SER A 14 -7.70 5.36 7.37
N PHE A 15 -7.01 6.14 6.54
CA PHE A 15 -5.76 6.82 6.90
C PHE A 15 -5.97 7.82 8.03
N SER A 16 -6.98 8.66 7.91
CA SER A 16 -7.28 9.70 8.90
C SER A 16 -7.79 9.10 10.21
N PHE A 17 -8.69 8.12 10.18
CA PHE A 17 -9.16 7.45 11.39
C PHE A 17 -8.03 6.78 12.17
N TYR A 18 -7.09 6.14 11.50
CA TYR A 18 -5.95 5.56 12.18
C TYR A 18 -5.07 6.66 12.81
N GLY A 19 -4.73 7.68 12.02
CA GLY A 19 -3.85 8.76 12.47
C GLY A 19 -4.40 9.54 13.66
N GLU A 20 -5.69 9.86 13.64
CA GLU A 20 -6.31 10.71 14.66
C GLU A 20 -6.65 9.96 15.96
N TYR A 21 -7.11 8.73 15.86
CA TYR A 21 -7.68 8.04 17.03
C TYR A 21 -6.83 6.89 17.58
N LEU A 22 -5.96 6.31 16.77
CA LEU A 22 -5.19 5.14 17.16
C LEU A 22 -3.69 5.41 17.26
N ALA A 23 -3.12 6.23 16.38
CA ALA A 23 -1.69 6.49 16.34
C ALA A 23 -1.20 7.10 17.68
N GLY A 24 -0.16 6.51 18.27
CA GLY A 24 0.39 6.93 19.57
C GLY A 24 -0.43 6.47 20.78
N HIS A 25 -1.73 6.23 20.65
CA HIS A 25 -2.62 5.80 21.73
C HIS A 25 -2.70 4.28 21.84
N VAL A 26 -2.81 3.60 20.69
CA VAL A 26 -2.87 2.14 20.60
C VAL A 26 -1.55 1.63 20.05
N ASP A 27 -1.09 0.50 20.57
CA ASP A 27 0.12 -0.14 20.04
C ASP A 27 -0.04 -0.48 18.56
N SER A 28 0.96 -0.09 17.76
CA SER A 28 0.92 -0.25 16.30
C SER A 28 0.83 -1.71 15.87
N TYR A 29 1.52 -2.62 16.56
CA TYR A 29 1.51 -4.05 16.25
C TYR A 29 0.19 -4.70 16.65
N PHE A 30 -0.41 -4.27 17.78
CA PHE A 30 -1.75 -4.70 18.17
C PHE A 30 -2.81 -4.24 17.17
N ALA A 31 -2.73 -2.98 16.76
CA ALA A 31 -3.67 -2.46 15.75
C ALA A 31 -3.57 -3.22 14.42
N VAL A 32 -2.35 -3.58 13.97
CA VAL A 32 -2.15 -4.43 12.79
C VAL A 32 -2.73 -5.83 13.02
N LEU A 33 -2.46 -6.45 14.18
CA LEU A 33 -2.96 -7.78 14.51
C LEU A 33 -4.49 -7.85 14.45
N VAL A 34 -5.18 -6.91 15.09
CA VAL A 34 -6.65 -6.86 15.09
C VAL A 34 -7.17 -6.60 13.68
N ARG A 35 -6.58 -5.63 12.97
CA ARG A 35 -6.99 -5.26 11.63
C ARG A 35 -6.88 -6.41 10.64
N VAL A 36 -5.74 -7.09 10.62
CA VAL A 36 -5.47 -8.22 9.71
C VAL A 36 -6.21 -9.48 10.18
N GLY A 37 -6.32 -9.69 11.48
CA GLY A 37 -7.07 -10.81 12.06
C GLY A 37 -8.55 -10.75 11.71
N LEU A 38 -9.19 -9.59 11.83
CA LEU A 38 -10.59 -9.41 11.43
C LEU A 38 -10.77 -9.61 9.92
N ALA A 39 -9.84 -9.10 9.10
CA ALA A 39 -9.86 -9.35 7.66
C ALA A 39 -9.71 -10.85 7.34
N ALA A 40 -8.83 -11.56 8.03
CA ALA A 40 -8.67 -13.01 7.90
C ALA A 40 -9.96 -13.76 8.28
N LEU A 41 -10.62 -13.37 9.36
CA LEU A 41 -11.91 -13.96 9.77
C LEU A 41 -13.00 -13.80 8.71
N VAL A 42 -13.09 -12.64 8.05
CA VAL A 42 -14.05 -12.40 6.95
C VAL A 42 -13.83 -13.40 5.80
N PHE A 43 -12.57 -13.75 5.49
CA PHE A 43 -12.25 -14.64 4.37
C PHE A 43 -12.05 -16.10 4.77
N LEU A 44 -12.02 -16.42 6.06
CA LEU A 44 -11.85 -17.78 6.57
C LEU A 44 -12.87 -18.79 6.00
N PRO A 45 -14.18 -18.46 5.83
CA PRO A 45 -15.15 -19.37 5.24
C PRO A 45 -14.83 -19.81 3.80
N PHE A 46 -14.02 -19.02 3.10
CA PHE A 46 -13.63 -19.30 1.71
C PHE A 46 -12.32 -20.10 1.59
N LEU A 47 -11.72 -20.47 2.72
CA LEU A 47 -10.48 -21.22 2.75
C LEU A 47 -10.70 -22.65 2.21
N ARG A 48 -10.03 -22.96 1.10
CA ARG A 48 -10.08 -24.30 0.49
C ARG A 48 -8.66 -24.80 0.26
N THR A 49 -8.38 -25.98 0.80
CA THR A 49 -7.09 -26.66 0.65
C THR A 49 -7.07 -27.61 -0.56
N ARG A 50 -8.22 -28.23 -0.89
CA ARG A 50 -8.32 -29.19 -1.99
C ARG A 50 -8.01 -28.54 -3.34
N GLY A 51 -7.15 -29.20 -4.13
CA GLY A 51 -6.79 -28.78 -5.48
C GLY A 51 -5.65 -27.76 -5.56
N ASN A 52 -5.15 -27.25 -4.43
CA ASN A 52 -4.06 -26.27 -4.41
C ASN A 52 -2.75 -26.92 -3.98
N SER A 53 -1.65 -26.68 -4.72
CA SER A 53 -0.33 -27.14 -4.28
C SER A 53 0.15 -26.31 -3.08
N LEU A 54 0.84 -26.93 -2.12
CA LEU A 54 1.43 -26.25 -0.95
C LEU A 54 2.32 -25.09 -1.35
N LYS A 55 3.06 -25.22 -2.47
CA LYS A 55 3.88 -24.14 -3.02
C LYS A 55 3.05 -22.93 -3.43
N THR A 56 1.91 -23.15 -4.08
CA THR A 56 1.01 -22.07 -4.50
C THR A 56 0.39 -21.36 -3.29
N VAL A 57 -0.09 -22.15 -2.32
CA VAL A 57 -0.62 -21.62 -1.06
C VAL A 57 0.44 -20.77 -0.34
N GLY A 58 1.66 -21.31 -0.16
CA GLY A 58 2.75 -20.57 0.49
C GLY A 58 3.11 -19.27 -0.22
N LEU A 59 3.03 -19.23 -1.55
CA LEU A 59 3.28 -18.00 -2.31
C LEU A 59 2.18 -16.96 -2.09
N TYR A 60 0.89 -17.33 -2.04
CA TYR A 60 -0.19 -16.39 -1.69
C TYR A 60 -0.07 -15.89 -0.25
N MET A 61 0.32 -16.75 0.68
CA MET A 61 0.59 -16.34 2.06
C MET A 61 1.78 -15.36 2.14
N LEU A 62 2.87 -15.62 1.43
CA LEU A 62 4.03 -14.72 1.38
C LEU A 62 3.66 -13.34 0.81
N VAL A 63 2.89 -13.32 -0.26
CA VAL A 63 2.41 -12.08 -0.87
C VAL A 63 1.54 -11.29 0.11
N GLY A 64 0.64 -11.95 0.83
CA GLY A 64 -0.17 -11.32 1.87
C GLY A 64 0.66 -10.83 3.05
N ALA A 65 1.63 -11.62 3.49
CA ALA A 65 2.58 -11.24 4.53
C ALA A 65 3.31 -9.94 4.18
N MET A 66 3.76 -9.78 2.94
CA MET A 66 4.44 -8.57 2.46
C MET A 66 3.47 -7.40 2.29
N GLN A 67 2.36 -7.61 1.54
CA GLN A 67 1.44 -6.53 1.15
C GLN A 67 0.65 -5.95 2.32
N LEU A 68 0.30 -6.75 3.32
CA LEU A 68 -0.47 -6.30 4.48
C LEU A 68 0.30 -6.42 5.79
N GLY A 69 0.93 -7.57 6.05
CA GLY A 69 1.62 -7.79 7.32
C GLY A 69 2.74 -6.78 7.53
N VAL A 70 3.79 -6.87 6.75
CA VAL A 70 4.98 -6.00 6.87
C VAL A 70 4.64 -4.55 6.53
N MET A 71 3.87 -4.32 5.47
CA MET A 71 3.48 -2.98 5.04
C MET A 71 2.77 -2.21 6.16
N TYR A 72 1.75 -2.80 6.80
CA TYR A 72 1.04 -2.12 7.89
C TYR A 72 1.91 -1.88 9.11
N MET A 73 2.78 -2.81 9.49
CA MET A 73 3.71 -2.60 10.60
C MET A 73 4.60 -1.37 10.36
N LEU A 74 5.17 -1.24 9.18
CA LEU A 74 5.99 -0.10 8.79
C LEU A 74 5.18 1.20 8.73
N SER A 75 4.02 1.16 8.08
CA SER A 75 3.14 2.32 7.92
C SER A 75 2.60 2.83 9.26
N PHE A 76 2.15 1.92 10.13
CA PHE A 76 1.59 2.30 11.44
C PHE A 76 2.67 2.85 12.40
N ARG A 77 3.89 2.34 12.28
CA ARG A 77 5.04 2.94 12.99
C ARG A 77 5.39 4.32 12.46
N ALA A 78 5.24 4.56 11.16
CA ALA A 78 5.52 5.86 10.56
C ALA A 78 4.63 7.00 11.11
N TYR A 79 3.38 6.71 11.50
CA TYR A 79 2.49 7.69 12.14
C TYR A 79 3.00 8.22 13.49
N LEU A 80 3.99 7.56 14.12
CA LEU A 80 4.62 8.08 15.33
C LEU A 80 5.61 9.21 15.04
N TYR A 81 5.97 9.42 13.78
CA TYR A 81 6.99 10.36 13.33
C TYR A 81 6.47 11.38 12.32
N LEU A 82 5.36 11.06 11.63
CA LEU A 82 4.79 11.85 10.54
C LEU A 82 3.32 12.16 10.80
N THR A 83 2.88 13.29 10.33
CA THR A 83 1.45 13.64 10.26
C THR A 83 0.74 12.80 9.19
N VAL A 84 -0.59 12.71 9.27
CA VAL A 84 -1.42 12.01 8.27
C VAL A 84 -1.18 12.57 6.87
N SER A 85 -1.10 13.90 6.74
CA SER A 85 -0.87 14.57 5.46
C SER A 85 0.49 14.24 4.85
N GLU A 86 1.55 14.22 5.65
CA GLU A 86 2.89 13.84 5.20
C GLU A 86 2.95 12.37 4.77
N LEU A 87 2.37 11.49 5.58
CA LEU A 87 2.32 10.07 5.26
C LEU A 87 1.59 9.83 3.93
N LEU A 88 0.41 10.43 3.73
CA LEU A 88 -0.34 10.36 2.49
C LEU A 88 0.48 10.86 1.30
N LEU A 89 1.14 12.02 1.45
CA LEU A 89 1.96 12.58 0.37
C LEU A 89 3.12 11.65 -0.01
N PHE A 90 3.79 11.02 0.96
CA PHE A 90 4.92 10.14 0.67
C PHE A 90 4.50 8.80 0.04
N THR A 91 3.24 8.40 0.19
CA THR A 91 2.70 7.23 -0.53
C THR A 91 2.50 7.48 -2.03
N VAL A 92 2.54 8.74 -2.49
CA VAL A 92 2.51 9.10 -3.94
C VAL A 92 3.62 8.42 -4.74
N LEU A 93 4.72 8.01 -4.08
CA LEU A 93 5.83 7.31 -4.72
C LEU A 93 5.56 5.83 -5.03
N THR A 94 4.48 5.27 -4.52
CA THR A 94 4.14 3.85 -4.71
C THR A 94 4.15 3.38 -6.19
N PRO A 95 3.63 4.12 -7.19
CA PRO A 95 3.69 3.71 -8.60
C PRO A 95 5.12 3.52 -9.12
N LEU A 96 6.08 4.30 -8.60
CA LEU A 96 7.49 4.13 -8.94
C LEU A 96 7.99 2.75 -8.51
N TYR A 97 7.67 2.34 -7.28
CA TYR A 97 8.03 1.01 -6.77
C TYR A 97 7.30 -0.11 -7.48
N ILE A 98 6.02 0.07 -7.82
CA ILE A 98 5.25 -0.92 -8.58
C ILE A 98 5.91 -1.21 -9.93
N THR A 99 6.28 -0.16 -10.68
CA THR A 99 6.93 -0.32 -11.98
C THR A 99 8.33 -0.90 -11.85
N LEU A 100 9.10 -0.48 -10.85
CA LEU A 100 10.44 -1.01 -10.55
C LEU A 100 10.36 -2.52 -10.26
N ILE A 101 9.49 -2.93 -9.35
CA ILE A 101 9.35 -4.33 -8.95
C ILE A 101 8.80 -5.17 -10.10
N TYR A 102 7.86 -4.63 -10.89
CA TYR A 102 7.37 -5.30 -12.08
C TYR A 102 8.50 -5.58 -13.10
N ASP A 103 9.37 -4.61 -13.35
CA ASP A 103 10.52 -4.77 -14.25
C ASP A 103 11.55 -5.77 -13.69
N LEU A 104 11.85 -5.71 -12.39
CA LEU A 104 12.71 -6.69 -11.71
C LEU A 104 12.19 -8.11 -11.83
N MET A 105 10.90 -8.33 -11.51
CA MET A 105 10.27 -9.66 -11.62
C MET A 105 10.14 -10.14 -13.06
N SER A 106 10.16 -9.24 -14.04
CA SER A 106 10.15 -9.55 -15.47
C SER A 106 11.54 -9.72 -16.09
N LYS A 107 12.59 -9.76 -15.26
CA LYS A 107 14.01 -9.84 -15.68
C LYS A 107 14.43 -8.74 -16.68
N ARG A 108 13.84 -7.56 -16.56
CA ARG A 108 14.19 -6.39 -17.37
C ARG A 108 15.38 -5.64 -16.76
N ARG A 109 16.13 -4.91 -17.57
CA ARG A 109 17.23 -4.08 -17.08
C ARG A 109 16.71 -2.87 -16.31
N LEU A 110 17.25 -2.64 -15.12
CA LEU A 110 17.03 -1.43 -14.34
C LEU A 110 17.49 -0.20 -15.13
N ARG A 111 16.72 0.88 -15.03
CA ARG A 111 17.01 2.13 -15.74
C ARG A 111 17.39 3.22 -14.77
N TRP A 112 18.36 4.02 -15.09
CA TRP A 112 18.81 5.17 -14.30
C TRP A 112 17.67 6.16 -13.98
N GLY A 113 16.63 6.20 -14.79
CA GLY A 113 15.42 7.02 -14.53
C GLY A 113 14.75 6.72 -13.19
N TYR A 114 14.85 5.49 -12.67
CA TYR A 114 14.33 5.16 -11.33
C TYR A 114 15.12 5.89 -10.23
N ALA A 115 16.46 5.89 -10.31
CA ALA A 115 17.31 6.56 -9.34
C ALA A 115 17.08 8.08 -9.35
N PHE A 116 16.97 8.67 -10.54
CA PHE A 116 16.71 10.10 -10.68
C PHE A 116 15.32 10.50 -10.15
N SER A 117 14.28 9.72 -10.46
CA SER A 117 12.95 9.96 -9.93
C SER A 117 12.91 9.81 -8.39
N ALA A 118 13.59 8.81 -7.84
CA ALA A 118 13.68 8.62 -6.40
C ALA A 118 14.41 9.79 -5.71
N LEU A 119 15.50 10.29 -6.31
CA LEU A 119 16.24 11.45 -5.78
C LEU A 119 15.37 12.70 -5.75
N LEU A 120 14.64 13.01 -6.84
CA LEU A 120 13.70 14.15 -6.88
C LEU A 120 12.63 14.02 -5.80
N ALA A 121 12.13 12.82 -5.58
CA ALA A 121 11.13 12.57 -4.57
C ALA A 121 11.63 12.81 -3.14
N VAL A 122 12.88 12.39 -2.85
CA VAL A 122 13.53 12.66 -1.55
C VAL A 122 13.76 14.16 -1.35
N ILE A 123 14.18 14.89 -2.40
CA ILE A 123 14.32 16.35 -2.34
C ILE A 123 12.96 17.01 -2.04
N GLY A 124 11.89 16.60 -2.73
CA GLY A 124 10.54 17.12 -2.47
C GLY A 124 10.06 16.85 -1.04
N ALA A 125 10.33 15.66 -0.50
CA ALA A 125 10.04 15.33 0.89
C ALA A 125 10.82 16.22 1.88
N GLY A 126 12.10 16.49 1.61
CA GLY A 126 12.91 17.41 2.42
C GLY A 126 12.40 18.85 2.40
N ILE A 127 11.90 19.36 1.26
CA ILE A 127 11.32 20.71 1.15
C ILE A 127 10.09 20.85 2.04
N ILE A 128 9.25 19.83 2.18
CA ILE A 128 8.02 19.88 2.99
C ILE A 128 8.34 20.15 4.46
N ARG A 129 9.47 19.71 4.94
CA ARG A 129 9.88 19.80 6.36
C ARG A 129 11.16 20.59 6.57
N TYR A 130 11.50 21.52 5.66
CA TYR A 130 12.78 22.24 5.68
C TYR A 130 13.14 22.84 7.05
N ASP A 131 12.16 23.45 7.73
CA ASP A 131 12.37 24.12 9.02
C ASP A 131 12.33 23.19 10.25
N GLN A 132 11.99 21.92 10.08
CA GLN A 132 11.75 20.95 11.17
C GLN A 132 12.33 19.57 10.89
N VAL A 133 13.38 19.49 10.06
CA VAL A 133 14.04 18.22 9.78
C VAL A 133 14.73 17.72 11.05
N THR A 134 14.17 16.70 11.65
CA THR A 134 14.73 15.99 12.80
C THR A 134 15.11 14.56 12.38
N ASP A 135 15.93 13.87 13.16
CA ASP A 135 16.23 12.44 12.93
C ASP A 135 14.93 11.60 12.89
N HIS A 136 13.92 12.02 13.63
CA HIS A 136 12.62 11.38 13.67
C HIS A 136 11.86 11.48 12.33
N PHE A 137 11.95 12.62 11.64
CA PHE A 137 11.36 12.78 10.32
C PHE A 137 11.94 11.79 9.29
N TRP A 138 13.27 11.66 9.23
CA TRP A 138 13.92 10.73 8.34
C TRP A 138 13.56 9.28 8.63
N THR A 139 13.41 8.94 9.92
CA THR A 139 12.91 7.62 10.33
C THR A 139 11.49 7.38 9.80
N GLY A 140 10.60 8.33 9.96
CA GLY A 140 9.23 8.25 9.44
C GLY A 140 9.18 8.11 7.92
N LEU A 141 9.96 8.92 7.20
CA LEU A 141 10.07 8.85 5.74
C LEU A 141 10.57 7.48 5.27
N LEU A 142 11.65 6.96 5.91
CA LEU A 142 12.17 5.63 5.58
C LEU A 142 11.13 4.53 5.80
N LEU A 143 10.40 4.58 6.91
CA LEU A 143 9.34 3.62 7.21
C LEU A 143 8.24 3.63 6.15
N VAL A 144 7.81 4.82 5.71
CA VAL A 144 6.81 4.94 4.62
C VAL A 144 7.36 4.40 3.31
N GLN A 145 8.62 4.71 2.95
CA GLN A 145 9.17 4.18 1.69
C GLN A 145 9.32 2.66 1.72
N LEU A 146 9.77 2.08 2.83
CA LEU A 146 9.81 0.62 3.00
C LEU A 146 8.40 0.01 2.96
N SER A 147 7.41 0.67 3.53
CA SER A 147 6.01 0.29 3.45
C SER A 147 5.50 0.29 1.99
N ASN A 148 5.79 1.34 1.22
CA ASN A 148 5.44 1.43 -0.20
C ASN A 148 6.10 0.32 -1.04
N ILE A 149 7.35 -0.01 -0.75
CA ILE A 149 8.07 -1.11 -1.41
C ILE A 149 7.42 -2.45 -1.11
N THR A 150 7.12 -2.74 0.16
CA THR A 150 6.49 -4.01 0.55
C THR A 150 5.07 -4.14 -0.01
N PHE A 151 4.31 -3.04 -0.04
CA PHE A 151 3.02 -2.98 -0.72
C PHE A 151 3.16 -3.30 -2.21
N ALA A 152 4.13 -2.69 -2.90
CA ALA A 152 4.35 -2.90 -4.33
C ALA A 152 4.80 -4.34 -4.64
N ILE A 153 5.68 -4.93 -3.81
CA ILE A 153 6.08 -6.36 -3.91
C ILE A 153 4.84 -7.25 -3.83
N GLY A 154 4.00 -7.01 -2.82
CA GLY A 154 2.79 -7.80 -2.60
C GLY A 154 1.80 -7.64 -3.76
N MET A 155 1.53 -6.42 -4.21
CA MET A 155 0.57 -6.15 -5.28
C MET A 155 1.02 -6.73 -6.62
N VAL A 156 2.28 -6.53 -7.01
CA VAL A 156 2.84 -7.14 -8.24
C VAL A 156 2.89 -8.65 -8.11
N GLY A 157 3.29 -9.17 -6.94
CA GLY A 157 3.31 -10.59 -6.65
C GLY A 157 1.93 -11.23 -6.76
N TYR A 158 0.89 -10.60 -6.19
CA TYR A 158 -0.49 -11.07 -6.29
C TYR A 158 -0.96 -11.15 -7.76
N LYS A 159 -0.76 -10.07 -8.52
CA LYS A 159 -1.13 -10.04 -9.94
C LYS A 159 -0.43 -11.15 -10.73
N ARG A 160 0.87 -11.34 -10.52
CA ARG A 160 1.66 -12.40 -11.17
C ARG A 160 1.22 -13.82 -10.79
N LEU A 161 0.85 -14.02 -9.51
CA LEU A 161 0.33 -15.31 -9.07
C LEU A 161 -1.01 -15.62 -9.72
N MET A 162 -1.90 -14.62 -9.83
CA MET A 162 -3.18 -14.80 -10.53
C MET A 162 -3.01 -15.10 -12.02
N GLU A 163 -1.97 -14.58 -12.66
CA GLU A 163 -1.64 -14.88 -14.07
C GLU A 163 -1.02 -16.29 -14.25
N THR A 164 -0.14 -16.73 -13.33
CA THR A 164 0.66 -17.95 -13.49
C THR A 164 0.13 -19.15 -12.73
N ARG A 165 -0.61 -18.93 -11.65
CA ARG A 165 -1.17 -19.95 -10.73
C ARG A 165 -2.56 -19.52 -10.28
N PRO A 166 -3.52 -19.39 -11.20
CA PRO A 166 -4.85 -18.89 -10.90
C PRO A 166 -5.57 -19.77 -9.88
N MET A 167 -6.30 -19.13 -8.98
CA MET A 167 -7.28 -19.76 -8.11
C MET A 167 -8.47 -18.82 -7.89
N PRO A 168 -9.62 -19.30 -7.40
CA PRO A 168 -10.74 -18.41 -7.09
C PRO A 168 -10.31 -17.26 -6.17
N GLN A 169 -10.63 -16.02 -6.54
CA GLN A 169 -10.15 -14.80 -5.87
C GLN A 169 -10.39 -14.83 -4.35
N HIS A 170 -11.59 -15.24 -3.92
CA HIS A 170 -11.93 -15.36 -2.50
C HIS A 170 -11.07 -16.39 -1.75
N ASN A 171 -10.70 -17.50 -2.39
CA ASN A 171 -9.79 -18.50 -1.81
C ASN A 171 -8.34 -17.95 -1.76
N ALA A 172 -7.87 -17.30 -2.82
CA ALA A 172 -6.57 -16.65 -2.85
C ALA A 172 -6.44 -15.65 -1.69
N PHE A 173 -7.49 -14.87 -1.43
CA PHE A 173 -7.52 -13.91 -0.34
C PHE A 173 -7.58 -14.53 1.05
N ALA A 174 -8.21 -15.69 1.22
CA ALA A 174 -8.15 -16.42 2.49
C ALA A 174 -6.70 -16.79 2.86
N TRP A 175 -5.93 -17.33 1.92
CA TRP A 175 -4.51 -17.62 2.12
C TRP A 175 -3.66 -16.36 2.27
N PHE A 176 -3.94 -15.33 1.50
CA PHE A 176 -3.30 -14.02 1.58
C PHE A 176 -3.41 -13.42 3.00
N TYR A 177 -4.62 -13.38 3.58
CA TYR A 177 -4.81 -12.86 4.93
C TYR A 177 -4.21 -13.76 6.00
N LEU A 178 -4.23 -15.09 5.84
CA LEU A 178 -3.55 -15.98 6.77
C LEU A 178 -2.04 -15.69 6.83
N GLY A 179 -1.40 -15.46 5.68
CA GLY A 179 0.01 -15.08 5.64
C GLY A 179 0.29 -13.76 6.37
N ALA A 180 -0.54 -12.75 6.13
CA ALA A 180 -0.45 -11.47 6.81
C ALA A 180 -0.71 -11.59 8.32
N PHE A 181 -1.70 -12.39 8.72
CA PHE A 181 -2.04 -12.63 10.12
C PHE A 181 -0.92 -13.32 10.88
N LEU A 182 -0.29 -14.34 10.31
CA LEU A 182 0.86 -15.01 10.94
C LEU A 182 2.01 -14.03 11.25
N VAL A 183 2.33 -13.16 10.30
CA VAL A 183 3.36 -12.13 10.51
C VAL A 183 2.92 -11.14 11.59
N ALA A 184 1.66 -10.72 11.60
CA ALA A 184 1.14 -9.81 12.62
C ALA A 184 1.15 -10.42 14.01
N VAL A 185 0.82 -11.71 14.15
CA VAL A 185 0.92 -12.46 15.42
C VAL A 185 2.35 -12.50 15.91
N ILE A 186 3.30 -12.90 15.07
CA ILE A 186 4.72 -12.97 15.44
C ILE A 186 5.22 -11.58 15.87
N ALA A 187 4.88 -10.54 15.10
CA ALA A 187 5.30 -9.17 15.41
C ALA A 187 4.70 -8.66 16.72
N TRP A 188 3.43 -8.96 17.00
CA TRP A 188 2.81 -8.60 18.26
C TRP A 188 3.51 -9.27 19.46
N PHE A 189 3.77 -10.57 19.39
CA PHE A 189 4.44 -11.28 20.47
C PHE A 189 5.89 -10.82 20.71
N LEU A 190 6.61 -10.41 19.65
CA LEU A 190 8.01 -10.00 19.75
C LEU A 190 8.20 -8.51 20.07
N LEU A 191 7.30 -7.64 19.56
CA LEU A 191 7.51 -6.19 19.53
C LEU A 191 6.33 -5.40 20.12
N GLY A 192 5.22 -6.06 20.45
CA GLY A 192 4.01 -5.43 20.95
C GLY A 192 4.14 -4.93 22.39
N ASN A 193 3.35 -3.90 22.71
CA ASN A 193 3.27 -3.33 24.05
C ASN A 193 1.84 -3.48 24.60
N ALA A 194 1.64 -4.47 25.47
CA ALA A 194 0.34 -4.76 26.08
C ALA A 194 -0.21 -3.62 26.98
N GLN A 195 0.61 -2.62 27.33
CA GLN A 195 0.14 -1.47 28.09
C GLN A 195 -0.63 -0.44 27.24
N LYS A 196 -0.42 -0.48 25.91
CA LYS A 196 -1.07 0.42 24.95
C LYS A 196 -2.20 -0.28 24.19
N MET A 197 -3.17 -0.79 24.92
CA MET A 197 -4.38 -1.43 24.34
C MET A 197 -5.48 -0.40 24.12
N PRO A 198 -6.45 -0.65 23.20
CA PRO A 198 -7.60 0.23 23.02
C PRO A 198 -8.39 0.35 24.32
N GLN A 199 -8.65 1.58 24.76
CA GLN A 199 -9.34 1.87 26.04
C GLN A 199 -10.77 2.35 25.84
N THR A 200 -11.14 2.81 24.65
CA THR A 200 -12.46 3.37 24.37
C THR A 200 -13.24 2.55 23.35
N THR A 201 -14.58 2.57 23.45
CA THR A 201 -15.47 1.94 22.47
C THR A 201 -15.23 2.49 21.06
N LEU A 202 -14.89 3.78 20.94
CA LEU A 202 -14.57 4.41 19.66
C LEU A 202 -13.33 3.77 19.02
N GLN A 203 -12.24 3.57 19.77
CA GLN A 203 -11.03 2.92 19.27
C GLN A 203 -11.30 1.49 18.78
N TRP A 204 -12.09 0.72 19.52
CA TRP A 204 -12.52 -0.62 19.09
C TRP A 204 -13.40 -0.56 17.84
N GLY A 205 -14.36 0.38 17.79
CA GLY A 205 -15.18 0.58 16.59
C GLY A 205 -14.37 0.91 15.34
N ILE A 206 -13.36 1.79 15.50
CA ILE A 206 -12.43 2.12 14.41
C ILE A 206 -11.62 0.89 14.00
N LEU A 207 -11.07 0.11 14.93
CA LEU A 207 -10.34 -1.11 14.62
C LEU A 207 -11.19 -2.13 13.86
N VAL A 208 -12.47 -2.30 14.26
CA VAL A 208 -13.41 -3.16 13.54
C VAL A 208 -13.67 -2.64 12.13
N PHE A 209 -13.94 -1.35 11.97
CA PHE A 209 -14.08 -0.73 10.64
C PHE A 209 -12.84 -0.93 9.78
N LEU A 210 -11.67 -0.66 10.33
CA LEU A 210 -10.40 -0.81 9.64
C LEU A 210 -10.11 -2.27 9.27
N GLY A 211 -10.46 -3.21 10.12
CA GLY A 211 -10.25 -4.65 9.90
C GLY A 211 -11.22 -5.24 8.89
N VAL A 212 -12.52 -5.11 9.14
CA VAL A 212 -13.57 -5.74 8.33
C VAL A 212 -13.76 -5.00 7.00
N VAL A 213 -13.93 -3.68 7.06
CA VAL A 213 -14.34 -2.89 5.89
C VAL A 213 -13.12 -2.43 5.11
N ALA A 214 -12.21 -1.67 5.71
CA ALA A 214 -11.11 -1.07 4.98
C ALA A 214 -10.04 -2.08 4.53
N SER A 215 -9.73 -3.07 5.35
CA SER A 215 -8.80 -4.14 4.99
C SER A 215 -9.51 -5.34 4.39
N GLY A 216 -10.49 -5.95 5.05
CA GLY A 216 -11.15 -7.15 4.56
C GLY A 216 -11.76 -6.92 3.17
N ILE A 217 -12.80 -6.13 3.11
CA ILE A 217 -13.52 -5.86 1.86
C ILE A 217 -12.70 -4.95 0.94
N GLY A 218 -12.08 -3.89 1.48
CA GLY A 218 -11.36 -2.88 0.70
C GLY A 218 -10.18 -3.46 -0.07
N TYR A 219 -9.29 -4.22 0.56
CA TYR A 219 -8.16 -4.83 -0.16
C TYR A 219 -8.59 -5.94 -1.12
N PHE A 220 -9.65 -6.66 -0.81
CA PHE A 220 -10.23 -7.60 -1.77
C PHE A 220 -10.70 -6.86 -3.03
N MET A 221 -11.49 -5.81 -2.88
CA MET A 221 -11.94 -4.99 -4.01
C MET A 221 -10.78 -4.37 -4.78
N TRP A 222 -9.75 -3.89 -4.07
CA TRP A 222 -8.57 -3.30 -4.68
C TRP A 222 -7.79 -4.30 -5.53
N ASN A 223 -7.37 -5.41 -4.95
CA ASN A 223 -6.58 -6.41 -5.66
C ASN A 223 -7.37 -7.10 -6.77
N TYR A 224 -8.67 -7.35 -6.56
CA TYR A 224 -9.55 -7.85 -7.61
C TYR A 224 -9.67 -6.84 -8.76
N GLY A 225 -9.88 -5.57 -8.45
CA GLY A 225 -9.88 -4.48 -9.44
C GLY A 225 -8.53 -4.34 -10.17
N ALA A 226 -7.42 -4.51 -9.46
CA ALA A 226 -6.07 -4.45 -10.02
C ALA A 226 -5.79 -5.51 -11.07
N THR A 227 -6.43 -6.69 -10.97
CA THR A 227 -6.32 -7.73 -12.00
C THR A 227 -7.09 -7.40 -13.30
N GLN A 228 -8.01 -6.42 -13.25
CA GLN A 228 -8.90 -6.05 -14.37
C GLN A 228 -8.42 -4.82 -15.15
N VAL A 229 -7.35 -4.16 -14.71
CA VAL A 229 -6.83 -2.93 -15.31
C VAL A 229 -5.35 -3.06 -15.63
N ASP A 230 -4.88 -2.21 -16.53
CA ASP A 230 -3.44 -2.11 -16.84
C ASP A 230 -2.65 -1.43 -15.70
N ALA A 231 -1.33 -1.60 -15.72
CA ALA A 231 -0.45 -1.06 -14.67
C ALA A 231 -0.45 0.48 -14.63
N GLY A 232 -0.66 1.16 -15.75
CA GLY A 232 -0.74 2.62 -15.80
C GLY A 232 -1.98 3.14 -15.10
N THR A 233 -3.15 2.58 -15.43
CA THR A 233 -4.41 2.87 -14.75
C THR A 233 -4.33 2.59 -13.25
N LEU A 234 -3.75 1.45 -12.87
CA LEU A 234 -3.58 1.08 -11.46
C LEU A 234 -2.71 2.09 -10.72
N GLY A 235 -1.61 2.55 -11.33
CA GLY A 235 -0.74 3.58 -10.75
C GLY A 235 -1.46 4.91 -10.54
N ILE A 236 -2.28 5.35 -11.50
CA ILE A 236 -3.11 6.56 -11.38
C ILE A 236 -4.11 6.40 -10.21
N MET A 237 -4.83 5.29 -10.18
CA MET A 237 -5.82 5.02 -9.13
C MET A 237 -5.18 4.91 -7.75
N ASN A 238 -3.97 4.32 -7.66
CA ASN A 238 -3.23 4.27 -6.39
C ASN A 238 -2.91 5.66 -5.85
N ASN A 239 -2.64 6.64 -6.71
CA ASN A 239 -2.35 8.00 -6.26
C ASN A 239 -3.61 8.82 -5.95
N MET A 240 -4.79 8.41 -6.42
CA MET A 240 -6.04 9.12 -6.15
C MET A 240 -6.44 9.12 -4.66
N HIS A 241 -5.98 8.14 -3.87
CA HIS A 241 -6.26 8.13 -2.43
C HIS A 241 -5.54 9.27 -1.67
N VAL A 242 -4.45 9.82 -2.23
CA VAL A 242 -3.70 10.92 -1.61
C VAL A 242 -4.54 12.21 -1.57
N PRO A 243 -4.99 12.78 -2.71
CA PRO A 243 -5.84 13.97 -2.65
C PRO A 243 -7.16 13.70 -1.92
N ALA A 244 -7.76 12.51 -2.06
CA ALA A 244 -8.96 12.15 -1.33
C ALA A 244 -8.74 12.13 0.20
N GLY A 245 -7.63 11.54 0.68
CA GLY A 245 -7.29 11.52 2.10
C GLY A 245 -6.96 12.91 2.66
N LEU A 246 -6.26 13.75 1.88
CA LEU A 246 -5.99 15.14 2.28
C LEU A 246 -7.28 15.96 2.39
N LEU A 247 -8.22 15.80 1.46
CA LEU A 247 -9.53 16.45 1.54
C LEU A 247 -10.33 15.99 2.77
N VAL A 248 -10.35 14.69 3.06
CA VAL A 248 -11.00 14.14 4.25
C VAL A 248 -10.37 14.71 5.52
N ASN A 249 -9.04 14.75 5.59
CA ASN A 249 -8.30 15.24 6.75
C ASN A 249 -8.54 16.74 6.99
N LEU A 250 -8.55 17.55 5.93
CA LEU A 250 -8.85 18.98 5.99
C LEU A 250 -10.33 19.24 6.38
N ALA A 251 -11.28 18.54 5.74
CA ALA A 251 -12.70 18.80 5.91
C ALA A 251 -13.24 18.37 7.28
N ILE A 252 -12.72 17.27 7.86
CA ILE A 252 -13.23 16.68 9.10
C ILE A 252 -12.42 17.14 10.31
N TRP A 253 -11.09 17.13 10.22
CA TRP A 253 -10.20 17.43 11.36
C TRP A 253 -9.58 18.81 11.30
N HIS A 254 -9.83 19.58 10.22
CA HIS A 254 -9.33 20.95 10.02
C HIS A 254 -7.80 21.07 10.16
N GLN A 255 -7.07 19.98 9.97
CA GLN A 255 -5.61 19.98 10.01
C GLN A 255 -5.06 20.67 8.77
N GLN A 256 -4.39 21.81 8.98
CA GLN A 256 -3.78 22.59 7.90
C GLN A 256 -2.28 22.38 7.89
N PRO A 257 -1.71 21.88 6.78
CA PRO A 257 -0.26 21.87 6.60
C PRO A 257 0.26 23.31 6.39
N HIS A 258 1.56 23.51 6.57
CA HIS A 258 2.17 24.76 6.14
C HIS A 258 2.16 24.83 4.60
N TRP A 259 1.17 25.51 4.05
CA TRP A 259 0.82 25.45 2.62
C TRP A 259 1.98 25.75 1.67
N PRO A 260 2.85 26.80 1.89
CA PRO A 260 3.93 27.10 0.96
C PRO A 260 4.92 25.95 0.78
N THR A 261 5.44 25.41 1.88
CA THR A 261 6.42 24.31 1.83
C THR A 261 5.77 22.99 1.37
N PHE A 262 4.53 22.75 1.80
CA PHE A 262 3.76 21.57 1.40
C PHE A 262 3.50 21.54 -0.12
N ILE A 263 3.01 22.67 -0.70
CA ILE A 263 2.73 22.76 -2.13
C ILE A 263 4.03 22.64 -2.93
N THR A 264 5.10 23.35 -2.52
CA THR A 264 6.38 23.31 -3.23
C THR A 264 6.96 21.89 -3.25
N GLY A 265 7.01 21.22 -2.10
CA GLY A 265 7.50 19.85 -2.02
C GLY A 265 6.61 18.86 -2.75
N ALA A 266 5.27 19.02 -2.70
CA ALA A 266 4.33 18.22 -3.47
C ALA A 266 4.55 18.34 -4.98
N LEU A 267 4.79 19.56 -5.48
CA LEU A 267 5.10 19.81 -6.90
C LEU A 267 6.38 19.11 -7.32
N VAL A 268 7.42 19.11 -6.50
CA VAL A 268 8.68 18.39 -6.79
C VAL A 268 8.46 16.87 -6.81
N ILE A 269 7.66 16.32 -5.88
CA ILE A 269 7.29 14.91 -5.88
C ILE A 269 6.46 14.54 -7.12
N LEU A 270 5.49 15.38 -7.51
CA LEU A 270 4.72 15.17 -8.73
C LEU A 270 5.58 15.25 -9.99
N ALA A 271 6.55 16.18 -10.03
CA ALA A 271 7.55 16.24 -11.12
C ALA A 271 8.38 14.94 -11.19
N SER A 272 8.76 14.37 -10.05
CA SER A 272 9.43 13.06 -9.98
C SER A 272 8.60 11.96 -10.68
N LEU A 273 7.29 11.89 -10.39
CA LEU A 273 6.39 10.92 -11.04
C LEU A 273 6.21 11.19 -12.53
N TRP A 274 6.14 12.47 -12.93
CA TRP A 274 6.06 12.84 -14.34
C TRP A 274 7.31 12.43 -15.12
N VAL A 275 8.50 12.68 -14.57
CA VAL A 275 9.80 12.23 -15.13
C VAL A 275 9.83 10.72 -15.23
N HIS A 276 9.44 10.01 -14.18
CA HIS A 276 9.35 8.55 -14.17
C HIS A 276 8.42 8.06 -15.29
N ARG A 277 7.21 8.62 -15.38
CA ARG A 277 6.23 8.23 -16.40
C ARG A 277 6.72 8.50 -17.82
N LYS A 278 7.37 9.63 -18.07
CA LYS A 278 7.83 10.03 -19.40
C LYS A 278 9.07 9.26 -19.86
N TRP A 279 10.03 8.99 -18.96
CA TRP A 279 11.35 8.45 -19.31
C TRP A 279 11.50 6.96 -19.01
N VAL A 280 10.73 6.43 -18.10
CA VAL A 280 10.85 5.03 -17.64
C VAL A 280 9.69 4.16 -18.11
N ALA A 281 8.45 4.61 -17.97
CA ALA A 281 7.25 3.85 -18.26
C ALA A 281 6.94 3.57 -19.74
N PRO A 282 7.23 4.46 -20.73
CA PRO A 282 6.72 4.31 -22.11
C PRO A 282 7.12 3.01 -22.81
N ARG A 283 8.28 2.44 -22.48
CA ARG A 283 8.78 1.20 -23.14
C ARG A 283 8.22 -0.10 -22.55
N SER A 284 7.52 -0.05 -21.41
CA SER A 284 6.93 -1.25 -20.80
C SER A 284 5.55 -1.59 -21.39
N SER A 285 4.79 -0.58 -21.81
CA SER A 285 3.49 -0.76 -22.45
C SER A 285 3.59 -1.20 -23.91
N GLN A 286 4.53 -0.64 -24.66
CA GLN A 286 4.74 -0.97 -26.08
C GLN A 286 5.14 -2.45 -26.29
N THR A 287 6.05 -2.99 -25.46
CA THR A 287 6.48 -4.38 -25.58
C THR A 287 5.43 -5.42 -25.15
N ALA A 288 4.42 -5.05 -24.37
CA ALA A 288 3.29 -5.93 -24.05
C ALA A 288 2.26 -5.96 -25.20
N ASP A 289 2.09 -4.83 -25.86
CA ASP A 289 1.19 -4.69 -27.02
C ASP A 289 1.81 -5.35 -28.28
N ASP A 290 3.10 -5.20 -28.48
CA ASP A 290 3.86 -5.86 -29.56
C ASP A 290 3.83 -7.38 -29.42
N ARG A 291 3.97 -7.94 -28.21
CA ARG A 291 3.83 -9.39 -28.00
C ARG A 291 2.40 -9.89 -28.22
N ARG A 292 1.37 -9.12 -27.92
CA ARG A 292 -0.01 -9.48 -28.22
C ARG A 292 -0.26 -9.47 -29.72
N ARG A 293 0.36 -8.53 -30.46
CA ARG A 293 0.29 -8.49 -31.93
C ARG A 293 1.04 -9.64 -32.56
N ASP A 294 2.23 -9.99 -32.06
CA ASP A 294 3.03 -11.11 -32.57
C ASP A 294 2.36 -12.46 -32.31
N CYS A 295 1.70 -12.66 -31.16
CA CYS A 295 0.89 -13.85 -30.90
C CYS A 295 -0.37 -13.91 -31.80
N ALA A 296 -1.01 -12.78 -32.09
CA ALA A 296 -2.21 -12.73 -32.95
C ALA A 296 -1.87 -12.88 -34.45
N LEU A 297 -0.62 -12.67 -34.85
CA LEU A 297 -0.16 -12.88 -36.24
C LEU A 297 0.42 -14.29 -36.46
N SER A 298 0.58 -15.09 -35.39
CA SER A 298 1.06 -16.48 -35.45
C SER A 298 -0.06 -17.53 -35.35
N GLU A 299 -1.31 -17.11 -35.21
CA GLU A 299 -2.53 -17.90 -35.37
C GLU A 299 -3.18 -17.64 -36.72
#